data_4097b51ea4554c6b988c9493dc03c4a5
#
_entry.id   4097b51ea4554c6b988c9493dc03c4a5
#
_cell.length_a   1.000
_cell.length_b   1.000
_cell.length_c   1.000
_cell.angle_alpha   90.00
_cell.angle_beta   90.00
_cell.angle_gamma   90.00
#
_symmetry.space_group_name_H-M   'P 1'
#
loop_
_entity.id
_entity.type
_entity.pdbx_description
1 polymer ?
#
loop_
_entity_poly.entity_id
_entity_poly.type
_entity_poly.pdbx_seq_one_letter_code
_entity_poly.pdbx_strand_id
1 'polypeptide(L)'
;MTIIQKAEETVFALFKDSLSTAYTYHNFNHTLRVINAIEKLMDKEKVTQQEKTALLLAGWFHDTGYINGNENHEEKSVVLLKDFLKEEAVDPELLQLAEKLILVTQMNKEPQTLAECIIRDADSSHFANENYLSVCELLREEWKHTLNKSYSDLEWALENRNMLTQCHRYYTDYAKRKWQPLKSANIALIQEKIQALEVESVKNATKKKKVEKEERPERGIETMFRVTLSNHTQLSQIADSKANILLSVNAIIISIALSTLIPKLDRPANLHLVLPTFIMITFSVVSIIFAILSTRPKVTRGYFTRKDIGEKNINLLFFGNFYKMPVDEYVWAMNEMMKDKEYLYDSMIKDLYYLGLVLHRKYKLLRITYTIFMIGIIVSVLAFVVAFRSVTA
;
A
#
# COMPACT_ATOMS: atom_id res chain seq x y z
N MET A 1 -7.66 18.43 10.83
CA MET A 1 -6.99 17.61 9.79
C MET A 1 -5.74 18.34 9.35
N THR A 2 -4.61 17.63 9.27
CA THR A 2 -3.38 18.24 8.72
C THR A 2 -3.50 18.38 7.20
N ILE A 3 -2.71 19.27 6.59
CA ILE A 3 -2.69 19.44 5.13
C ILE A 3 -2.36 18.14 4.40
N ILE A 4 -1.50 17.27 4.99
CA ILE A 4 -1.13 15.98 4.42
C ILE A 4 -2.31 14.99 4.46
N GLN A 5 -3.11 14.98 5.51
CA GLN A 5 -4.32 14.15 5.57
C GLN A 5 -5.37 14.60 4.55
N LYS A 6 -5.51 15.91 4.33
CA LYS A 6 -6.39 16.45 3.28
C LYS A 6 -5.88 16.06 1.88
N ALA A 7 -4.56 16.11 1.65
CA ALA A 7 -3.94 15.68 0.40
C ALA A 7 -4.22 14.18 0.13
N GLU A 8 -4.08 13.31 1.13
CA GLU A 8 -4.40 11.87 1.03
C GLU A 8 -5.86 11.65 0.60
N GLU A 9 -6.81 12.32 1.27
CA GLU A 9 -8.24 12.17 0.95
C GLU A 9 -8.58 12.72 -0.44
N THR A 10 -7.99 13.86 -0.81
CA THR A 10 -8.19 14.48 -2.13
C THR A 10 -7.66 13.57 -3.24
N VAL A 11 -6.44 13.06 -3.11
CA VAL A 11 -5.83 12.18 -4.12
C VAL A 11 -6.58 10.84 -4.20
N PHE A 12 -7.02 10.30 -3.05
CA PHE A 12 -7.86 9.11 -3.06
C PHE A 12 -9.17 9.33 -3.83
N ALA A 13 -9.85 10.44 -3.59
CA ALA A 13 -11.09 10.79 -4.30
C ALA A 13 -10.83 10.99 -5.81
N LEU A 14 -9.77 11.73 -6.18
CA LEU A 14 -9.37 11.95 -7.57
C LEU A 14 -9.16 10.63 -8.32
N PHE A 15 -8.37 9.73 -7.75
CA PHE A 15 -8.10 8.45 -8.40
C PHE A 15 -9.33 7.54 -8.44
N LYS A 16 -10.11 7.49 -7.38
CA LYS A 16 -11.34 6.70 -7.32
C LYS A 16 -12.36 7.14 -8.37
N ASP A 17 -12.52 8.46 -8.54
CA ASP A 17 -13.61 9.01 -9.34
C ASP A 17 -13.21 9.30 -10.79
N SER A 18 -11.91 9.51 -11.07
CA SER A 18 -11.44 10.02 -12.37
C SER A 18 -10.36 9.19 -13.05
N LEU A 19 -9.63 8.31 -12.33
CA LEU A 19 -8.59 7.51 -12.95
C LEU A 19 -9.19 6.34 -13.73
N SER A 20 -8.79 6.19 -15.00
CA SER A 20 -9.19 5.05 -15.81
C SER A 20 -8.67 3.72 -15.21
N THR A 21 -9.48 2.67 -15.29
CA THR A 21 -9.10 1.31 -14.87
C THR A 21 -7.93 0.71 -15.67
N ALA A 22 -7.55 1.34 -16.77
CA ALA A 22 -6.37 0.99 -17.55
C ALA A 22 -5.05 1.27 -16.81
N TYR A 23 -5.04 2.19 -15.84
CA TYR A 23 -3.87 2.49 -15.01
C TYR A 23 -3.72 1.47 -13.89
N THR A 24 -3.16 0.33 -14.23
CA THR A 24 -2.97 -0.81 -13.29
C THR A 24 -1.77 -0.61 -12.36
N TYR A 25 -0.80 0.21 -12.75
CA TYR A 25 0.41 0.53 -11.99
C TYR A 25 0.37 1.94 -11.37
N HIS A 26 0.16 3.01 -12.17
CA HIS A 26 0.09 4.40 -11.71
C HIS A 26 -1.29 4.70 -11.11
N ASN A 27 -1.49 4.25 -9.87
CA ASN A 27 -2.75 4.36 -9.12
C ASN A 27 -2.47 4.66 -7.65
N PHE A 28 -3.52 4.77 -6.85
CA PHE A 28 -3.42 5.09 -5.43
C PHE A 28 -2.47 4.17 -4.64
N ASN A 29 -2.36 2.88 -5.02
CA ASN A 29 -1.44 1.96 -4.34
C ASN A 29 0.03 2.28 -4.67
N HIS A 30 0.34 2.73 -5.90
CA HIS A 30 1.67 3.23 -6.22
C HIS A 30 1.99 4.47 -5.39
N THR A 31 1.09 5.45 -5.37
CA THR A 31 1.26 6.68 -4.56
C THR A 31 1.51 6.36 -3.09
N LEU A 32 0.76 5.42 -2.50
CA LEU A 32 1.00 4.96 -1.12
C LEU A 32 2.39 4.35 -0.93
N ARG A 33 2.88 3.57 -1.89
CA ARG A 33 4.25 3.02 -1.83
C ARG A 33 5.29 4.14 -1.85
N VAL A 34 5.08 5.15 -2.70
CA VAL A 34 5.96 6.33 -2.78
C VAL A 34 5.95 7.11 -1.46
N ILE A 35 4.78 7.37 -0.88
CA ILE A 35 4.68 8.04 0.44
C ILE A 35 5.43 7.27 1.52
N ASN A 36 5.22 5.96 1.64
CA ASN A 36 5.94 5.14 2.62
C ASN A 36 7.46 5.17 2.41
N ALA A 37 7.90 5.21 1.15
CA ALA A 37 9.31 5.33 0.80
C ALA A 37 9.88 6.72 1.16
N ILE A 38 9.13 7.80 0.90
CA ILE A 38 9.50 9.17 1.30
C ILE A 38 9.66 9.23 2.82
N GLU A 39 8.67 8.76 3.59
CA GLU A 39 8.71 8.76 5.06
C GLU A 39 9.96 8.01 5.58
N LYS A 40 10.25 6.85 5.01
CA LYS A 40 11.42 6.06 5.34
C LYS A 40 12.73 6.78 5.05
N LEU A 41 12.83 7.46 3.91
CA LEU A 41 14.02 8.23 3.54
C LEU A 41 14.17 9.46 4.42
N MET A 42 13.10 10.21 4.68
CA MET A 42 13.12 11.38 5.58
C MET A 42 13.53 11.03 7.01
N ASP A 43 13.25 9.82 7.47
CA ASP A 43 13.70 9.34 8.78
C ASP A 43 15.21 9.04 8.83
N LYS A 44 15.84 8.77 7.71
CA LYS A 44 17.25 8.40 7.58
C LYS A 44 18.15 9.51 7.04
N GLU A 45 17.57 10.49 6.38
CA GLU A 45 18.27 11.62 5.78
C GLU A 45 17.91 12.93 6.53
N LYS A 46 18.83 13.89 6.49
CA LYS A 46 18.64 15.16 7.21
C LYS A 46 17.90 16.16 6.33
N VAL A 47 16.59 16.27 6.51
CA VAL A 47 15.72 17.23 5.82
C VAL A 47 15.04 18.17 6.81
N THR A 48 14.80 19.40 6.40
CA THR A 48 14.07 20.41 7.18
C THR A 48 12.57 20.08 7.29
N GLN A 49 11.86 20.70 8.21
CA GLN A 49 10.42 20.49 8.36
C GLN A 49 9.64 20.96 7.11
N GLN A 50 10.10 22.04 6.46
CA GLN A 50 9.50 22.54 5.23
C GLN A 50 9.69 21.54 4.08
N GLU A 51 10.91 20.98 3.93
CA GLU A 51 11.18 19.93 2.93
C GLU A 51 10.35 18.66 3.19
N LYS A 52 10.15 18.26 4.45
CA LYS A 52 9.28 17.11 4.79
C LYS A 52 7.85 17.32 4.30
N THR A 53 7.29 18.51 4.55
CA THR A 53 5.94 18.83 4.11
C THR A 53 5.84 18.87 2.59
N ALA A 54 6.82 19.51 1.92
CA ALA A 54 6.88 19.56 0.45
C ALA A 54 7.01 18.18 -0.18
N LEU A 55 7.86 17.30 0.38
CA LEU A 55 8.05 15.92 -0.08
C LEU A 55 6.76 15.10 0.02
N LEU A 56 6.04 15.21 1.13
CA LEU A 56 4.77 14.48 1.29
C LEU A 56 3.69 15.02 0.34
N LEU A 57 3.58 16.33 0.16
CA LEU A 57 2.67 16.94 -0.82
C LEU A 57 3.02 16.49 -2.24
N ALA A 58 4.29 16.59 -2.61
CA ALA A 58 4.75 16.15 -3.92
C ALA A 58 4.54 14.65 -4.13
N GLY A 59 4.81 13.82 -3.12
CA GLY A 59 4.59 12.38 -3.17
C GLY A 59 3.12 12.01 -3.37
N TRP A 60 2.19 12.73 -2.73
CA TRP A 60 0.76 12.51 -2.94
C TRP A 60 0.32 12.90 -4.36
N PHE A 61 0.83 14.01 -4.89
CA PHE A 61 0.33 14.57 -6.15
C PHE A 61 1.13 14.18 -7.40
N HIS A 62 2.36 13.61 -7.31
CA HIS A 62 3.27 13.45 -8.46
C HIS A 62 2.63 12.77 -9.68
N ASP A 63 1.77 11.80 -9.48
CA ASP A 63 1.12 10.99 -10.51
C ASP A 63 -0.36 11.31 -10.73
N THR A 64 -0.93 12.30 -10.00
CA THR A 64 -2.36 12.65 -10.15
C THR A 64 -2.71 13.08 -11.56
N GLY A 65 -1.75 13.60 -12.32
CA GLY A 65 -1.94 14.01 -13.71
C GLY A 65 -2.35 12.88 -14.66
N TYR A 66 -2.13 11.60 -14.29
CA TYR A 66 -2.59 10.46 -15.09
C TYR A 66 -4.11 10.39 -15.27
N ILE A 67 -4.90 11.04 -14.43
CA ILE A 67 -6.35 11.18 -14.67
C ILE A 67 -6.65 11.88 -16.01
N ASN A 68 -5.69 12.66 -16.51
CA ASN A 68 -5.76 13.39 -17.79
C ASN A 68 -4.87 12.77 -18.89
N GLY A 69 -4.44 11.52 -18.73
CA GLY A 69 -3.60 10.77 -19.68
C GLY A 69 -2.09 10.88 -19.43
N ASN A 70 -1.33 10.10 -20.19
CA ASN A 70 0.11 9.90 -19.98
C ASN A 70 0.98 11.14 -20.28
N GLU A 71 0.59 11.94 -21.27
CA GLU A 71 1.43 13.04 -21.76
C GLU A 71 1.49 14.18 -20.74
N ASN A 72 2.73 14.59 -20.37
CA ASN A 72 2.99 15.68 -19.44
C ASN A 72 2.21 15.54 -18.12
N HIS A 73 2.15 14.32 -17.59
CA HIS A 73 1.37 14.03 -16.38
C HIS A 73 1.94 14.77 -15.15
N GLU A 74 3.26 15.01 -15.11
CA GLU A 74 3.88 15.76 -14.01
C GLU A 74 3.44 17.22 -14.00
N GLU A 75 3.37 17.88 -15.17
CA GLU A 75 2.86 19.26 -15.28
C GLU A 75 1.36 19.33 -14.91
N LYS A 76 0.57 18.33 -15.31
CA LYS A 76 -0.84 18.23 -14.92
C LYS A 76 -0.98 17.97 -13.42
N SER A 77 -0.09 17.19 -12.84
CA SER A 77 -0.01 16.95 -11.40
C SER A 77 0.28 18.26 -10.63
N VAL A 78 1.17 19.10 -11.15
CA VAL A 78 1.44 20.42 -10.58
C VAL A 78 0.20 21.31 -10.60
N VAL A 79 -0.60 21.28 -11.68
CA VAL A 79 -1.87 22.04 -11.73
C VAL A 79 -2.83 21.56 -10.64
N LEU A 80 -2.99 20.26 -10.48
CA LEU A 80 -3.86 19.68 -9.44
C LEU A 80 -3.38 20.01 -8.03
N LEU A 81 -2.07 19.98 -7.78
CA LEU A 81 -1.49 20.43 -6.52
C LEU A 81 -1.81 21.91 -6.24
N LYS A 82 -1.63 22.78 -7.25
CA LYS A 82 -1.96 24.22 -7.13
C LYS A 82 -3.41 24.44 -6.80
N ASP A 83 -4.30 23.74 -7.48
CA ASP A 83 -5.74 23.86 -7.23
C ASP A 83 -6.10 23.40 -5.81
N PHE A 84 -5.52 22.30 -5.34
CA PHE A 84 -5.68 21.84 -3.97
C PHE A 84 -5.19 22.88 -2.94
N LEU A 85 -4.03 23.51 -3.19
CA LEU A 85 -3.42 24.45 -2.24
C LEU A 85 -4.01 25.87 -2.29
N LYS A 86 -4.84 26.21 -3.28
CA LYS A 86 -5.54 27.52 -3.33
C LYS A 86 -6.44 27.77 -2.14
N GLU A 87 -7.05 26.70 -1.62
CA GLU A 87 -7.96 26.77 -0.48
C GLU A 87 -7.23 26.72 0.88
N GLU A 88 -5.94 26.42 0.85
CA GLU A 88 -5.09 26.31 2.03
C GLU A 88 -4.14 27.52 2.09
N ALA A 89 -4.08 28.19 3.24
CA ALA A 89 -3.14 29.30 3.45
C ALA A 89 -1.69 28.79 3.58
N VAL A 90 -1.07 28.45 2.44
CA VAL A 90 0.26 27.84 2.37
C VAL A 90 1.30 28.88 2.00
N ASP A 91 2.49 28.76 2.58
CA ASP A 91 3.65 29.56 2.22
C ASP A 91 3.99 29.38 0.73
N PRO A 92 4.14 30.46 -0.06
CA PRO A 92 4.54 30.37 -1.46
C PRO A 92 5.84 29.59 -1.70
N GLU A 93 6.79 29.63 -0.77
CA GLU A 93 8.04 28.86 -0.87
C GLU A 93 7.78 27.34 -0.78
N LEU A 94 6.86 26.91 0.08
CA LEU A 94 6.46 25.52 0.19
C LEU A 94 5.80 25.02 -1.10
N LEU A 95 4.92 25.83 -1.70
CA LEU A 95 4.30 25.51 -2.99
C LEU A 95 5.35 25.36 -4.08
N GLN A 96 6.27 26.32 -4.24
CA GLN A 96 7.33 26.25 -5.26
C GLN A 96 8.22 25.03 -5.08
N LEU A 97 8.54 24.66 -3.83
CA LEU A 97 9.33 23.48 -3.53
C LEU A 97 8.58 22.21 -3.91
N ALA A 98 7.31 22.08 -3.57
CA ALA A 98 6.51 20.90 -3.92
C ALA A 98 6.32 20.76 -5.44
N GLU A 99 6.10 21.86 -6.17
CA GLU A 99 6.07 21.87 -7.65
C GLU A 99 7.37 21.34 -8.25
N LYS A 100 8.51 21.87 -7.77
CA LYS A 100 9.82 21.43 -8.23
C LYS A 100 10.07 19.94 -7.97
N LEU A 101 9.63 19.46 -6.82
CA LEU A 101 9.71 18.04 -6.45
C LEU A 101 8.84 17.14 -7.33
N ILE A 102 7.67 17.58 -7.77
CA ILE A 102 6.87 16.86 -8.77
C ILE A 102 7.60 16.83 -10.11
N LEU A 103 8.04 18.00 -10.60
CA LEU A 103 8.67 18.09 -11.92
C LEU A 103 9.99 17.33 -12.03
N VAL A 104 10.70 17.10 -10.93
CA VAL A 104 11.94 16.33 -10.96
C VAL A 104 11.71 14.82 -11.09
N THR A 105 10.48 14.32 -10.94
CA THR A 105 10.16 12.90 -11.21
C THR A 105 10.22 12.56 -12.68
N GLN A 106 10.18 13.54 -13.58
CA GLN A 106 10.42 13.35 -15.02
C GLN A 106 11.72 12.60 -15.27
N MET A 107 11.68 11.57 -16.12
CA MET A 107 12.84 10.69 -16.36
C MET A 107 14.09 11.43 -16.87
N ASN A 108 13.92 12.52 -17.61
CA ASN A 108 14.99 13.31 -18.20
C ASN A 108 15.58 14.37 -17.25
N LYS A 109 15.09 14.46 -16.03
CA LYS A 109 15.58 15.41 -15.00
C LYS A 109 16.55 14.74 -14.05
N GLU A 110 17.64 15.44 -13.73
CA GLU A 110 18.60 15.02 -12.73
C GLU A 110 18.37 15.80 -11.43
N PRO A 111 18.24 15.12 -10.28
CA PRO A 111 18.04 15.78 -9.00
C PRO A 111 19.29 16.53 -8.56
N GLN A 112 19.12 17.73 -8.01
CA GLN A 112 20.20 18.63 -7.58
C GLN A 112 20.25 18.80 -6.06
N THR A 113 19.14 18.57 -5.36
CA THR A 113 19.02 18.72 -3.91
C THR A 113 18.72 17.38 -3.24
N LEU A 114 18.93 17.31 -1.92
CA LEU A 114 18.61 16.10 -1.15
C LEU A 114 17.12 15.76 -1.23
N ALA A 115 16.23 16.75 -1.16
CA ALA A 115 14.79 16.54 -1.29
C ALA A 115 14.42 15.98 -2.68
N GLU A 116 15.04 16.50 -3.74
CA GLU A 116 14.88 15.96 -5.10
C GLU A 116 15.39 14.50 -5.22
N CYS A 117 16.51 14.20 -4.57
CA CYS A 117 17.03 12.83 -4.51
C CYS A 117 16.06 11.90 -3.78
N ILE A 118 15.44 12.36 -2.69
CA ILE A 118 14.49 11.56 -1.90
C ILE A 118 13.26 11.20 -2.73
N ILE A 119 12.64 12.15 -3.41
CA ILE A 119 11.44 11.84 -4.18
C ILE A 119 11.73 10.94 -5.38
N ARG A 120 12.86 11.13 -6.06
CA ARG A 120 13.33 10.25 -7.17
C ARG A 120 13.55 8.82 -6.70
N ASP A 121 14.23 8.65 -5.56
CA ASP A 121 14.48 7.34 -4.99
C ASP A 121 13.19 6.69 -4.48
N ALA A 122 12.28 7.48 -3.89
CA ALA A 122 11.01 7.00 -3.39
C ALA A 122 10.10 6.49 -4.51
N ASP A 123 9.96 7.22 -5.58
CA ASP A 123 9.19 6.82 -6.77
C ASP A 123 9.76 5.52 -7.37
N SER A 124 11.08 5.41 -7.43
CA SER A 124 11.80 4.23 -7.91
C SER A 124 12.00 3.12 -6.85
N SER A 125 11.42 3.24 -5.66
CA SER A 125 11.59 2.29 -4.56
C SER A 125 11.17 0.86 -4.90
N HIS A 126 10.23 0.72 -5.83
CA HIS A 126 9.75 -0.58 -6.31
C HIS A 126 10.84 -1.42 -6.98
N PHE A 127 11.93 -0.83 -7.48
CA PHE A 127 13.07 -1.57 -8.03
C PHE A 127 13.80 -2.40 -6.98
N ALA A 128 13.65 -2.05 -5.70
CA ALA A 128 14.18 -2.80 -4.56
C ALA A 128 13.12 -3.72 -3.89
N ASN A 129 11.95 -3.87 -4.50
CA ASN A 129 10.90 -4.74 -3.95
C ASN A 129 11.23 -6.20 -4.25
N GLU A 130 11.04 -7.08 -3.27
CA GLU A 130 11.22 -8.54 -3.43
C GLU A 130 10.28 -9.11 -4.50
N ASN A 131 9.11 -8.50 -4.69
CA ASN A 131 8.12 -8.86 -5.72
C ASN A 131 8.24 -8.01 -7.00
N TYR A 132 9.42 -7.45 -7.29
CA TYR A 132 9.62 -6.55 -8.43
C TYR A 132 9.07 -7.10 -9.75
N LEU A 133 9.34 -8.38 -10.06
CA LEU A 133 8.85 -9.02 -11.29
C LEU A 133 7.32 -8.99 -11.42
N SER A 134 6.60 -9.06 -10.31
CA SER A 134 5.14 -8.97 -10.31
C SER A 134 4.66 -7.52 -10.45
N VAL A 135 5.38 -6.58 -9.86
CA VAL A 135 5.07 -5.15 -9.93
C VAL A 135 5.29 -4.62 -11.35
N CYS A 136 6.37 -5.01 -12.01
CA CYS A 136 6.63 -4.55 -13.37
C CYS A 136 5.66 -5.14 -14.42
N GLU A 137 5.02 -6.30 -14.16
CA GLU A 137 3.96 -6.81 -15.04
C GLU A 137 2.71 -5.92 -15.02
N LEU A 138 2.43 -5.21 -13.92
CA LEU A 138 1.37 -4.19 -13.87
C LEU A 138 1.64 -3.05 -14.85
N LEU A 139 2.89 -2.58 -14.88
CA LEU A 139 3.31 -1.53 -15.80
C LEU A 139 3.26 -1.99 -17.25
N ARG A 140 3.62 -3.25 -17.53
CA ARG A 140 3.52 -3.84 -18.86
C ARG A 140 2.07 -3.87 -19.35
N GLU A 141 1.14 -4.30 -18.50
CA GLU A 141 -0.28 -4.35 -18.83
C GLU A 141 -0.86 -2.94 -19.01
N GLU A 142 -0.44 -1.99 -18.15
CA GLU A 142 -0.81 -0.58 -18.29
C GLU A 142 -0.35 0.00 -19.64
N TRP A 143 0.92 -0.19 -20.02
CA TRP A 143 1.45 0.33 -21.28
C TRP A 143 0.79 -0.27 -22.51
N LYS A 144 0.34 -1.51 -22.42
CA LYS A 144 -0.43 -2.15 -23.48
C LYS A 144 -1.75 -1.43 -23.74
N HIS A 145 -2.44 -0.99 -22.69
CA HIS A 145 -3.74 -0.32 -22.79
C HIS A 145 -3.63 1.19 -22.97
N THR A 146 -2.65 1.83 -22.36
CA THR A 146 -2.53 3.31 -22.35
C THR A 146 -1.60 3.85 -23.43
N LEU A 147 -0.59 3.07 -23.84
CA LEU A 147 0.40 3.47 -24.86
C LEU A 147 0.35 2.62 -26.13
N ASN A 148 -0.52 1.64 -26.18
CA ASN A 148 -0.59 0.66 -27.30
C ASN A 148 0.74 -0.09 -27.52
N LYS A 149 1.57 -0.23 -26.47
CA LYS A 149 2.86 -0.93 -26.49
C LYS A 149 2.70 -2.35 -25.98
N SER A 150 2.94 -3.31 -26.85
CA SER A 150 2.94 -4.73 -26.48
C SER A 150 4.35 -5.28 -26.55
N TYR A 151 4.76 -5.97 -25.48
CA TYR A 151 6.07 -6.61 -25.37
C TYR A 151 5.90 -8.13 -25.25
N SER A 152 6.75 -8.90 -25.91
CA SER A 152 6.94 -10.31 -25.56
C SER A 152 7.60 -10.43 -24.18
N ASP A 153 7.59 -11.63 -23.60
CA ASP A 153 8.22 -11.85 -22.29
C ASP A 153 9.73 -11.55 -22.31
N LEU A 154 10.40 -11.88 -23.42
CA LEU A 154 11.82 -11.60 -23.60
C LEU A 154 12.08 -10.09 -23.76
N GLU A 155 11.34 -9.43 -24.62
CA GLU A 155 11.47 -7.97 -24.80
C GLU A 155 11.21 -7.23 -23.50
N TRP A 156 10.18 -7.64 -22.75
CA TRP A 156 9.88 -7.04 -21.45
C TRP A 156 11.00 -7.26 -20.42
N ALA A 157 11.54 -8.48 -20.37
CA ALA A 157 12.66 -8.78 -19.46
C ALA A 157 13.92 -7.98 -19.85
N LEU A 158 14.21 -7.83 -21.13
CA LEU A 158 15.33 -7.01 -21.63
C LEU A 158 15.14 -5.53 -21.32
N GLU A 159 13.93 -4.99 -21.51
CA GLU A 159 13.61 -3.59 -21.19
C GLU A 159 13.75 -3.32 -19.68
N ASN A 160 13.24 -4.22 -18.81
CA ASN A 160 13.44 -4.09 -17.37
C ASN A 160 14.90 -4.16 -16.96
N ARG A 161 15.69 -5.07 -17.54
CA ARG A 161 17.13 -5.11 -17.27
C ARG A 161 17.80 -3.81 -17.68
N ASN A 162 17.49 -3.28 -18.87
CA ASN A 162 18.02 -2.01 -19.35
C ASN A 162 17.65 -0.85 -18.41
N MET A 163 16.39 -0.75 -18.00
CA MET A 163 15.93 0.24 -17.05
C MET A 163 16.73 0.19 -15.74
N LEU A 164 16.85 -1.00 -15.13
CA LEU A 164 17.53 -1.14 -13.85
C LEU A 164 19.05 -0.96 -13.92
N THR A 165 19.68 -1.24 -15.07
CA THR A 165 21.15 -1.21 -15.20
C THR A 165 21.68 0.06 -15.83
N GLN A 166 20.97 0.65 -16.79
CA GLN A 166 21.46 1.78 -17.60
C GLN A 166 20.73 3.09 -17.31
N CYS A 167 19.40 3.02 -17.02
CA CYS A 167 18.60 4.23 -16.93
C CYS A 167 18.39 4.71 -15.50
N HIS A 168 18.49 3.82 -14.51
CA HIS A 168 18.20 4.16 -13.13
C HIS A 168 19.39 3.99 -12.20
N ARG A 169 19.56 4.99 -11.29
CA ARG A 169 20.47 4.94 -10.14
C ARG A 169 19.79 5.49 -8.89
N TYR A 170 20.19 5.01 -7.72
CA TYR A 170 19.78 5.61 -6.45
C TYR A 170 20.71 6.78 -6.10
N TYR A 171 20.14 7.81 -5.47
CA TYR A 171 20.82 9.07 -5.16
C TYR A 171 21.12 9.21 -3.66
N THR A 172 20.20 8.87 -2.78
CA THR A 172 20.36 9.01 -1.32
C THR A 172 21.31 7.95 -0.76
N ASP A 173 21.95 8.26 0.36
CA ASP A 173 22.87 7.32 1.00
C ASP A 173 22.17 6.10 1.56
N TYR A 174 20.93 6.28 2.04
CA TYR A 174 20.13 5.16 2.49
C TYR A 174 19.79 4.21 1.34
N ALA A 175 19.27 4.72 0.22
CA ALA A 175 18.91 3.90 -0.92
C ALA A 175 20.12 3.18 -1.54
N LYS A 176 21.27 3.85 -1.67
CA LYS A 176 22.52 3.22 -2.11
C LYS A 176 22.94 2.06 -1.22
N ARG A 177 22.81 2.20 0.11
CA ARG A 177 23.23 1.15 1.06
C ARG A 177 22.22 0.02 1.23
N LYS A 178 20.92 0.33 1.19
CA LYS A 178 19.86 -0.62 1.54
C LYS A 178 19.03 -1.11 0.36
N TRP A 179 18.77 -0.26 -0.63
CA TRP A 179 17.93 -0.61 -1.77
C TRP A 179 18.75 -1.09 -2.97
N GLN A 180 19.95 -0.58 -3.17
CA GLN A 180 20.80 -1.03 -4.26
C GLN A 180 21.13 -2.53 -4.22
N PRO A 181 21.44 -3.16 -3.08
CA PRO A 181 21.61 -4.62 -3.02
C PRO A 181 20.36 -5.40 -3.44
N LEU A 182 19.17 -4.95 -3.02
CA LEU A 182 17.90 -5.57 -3.39
C LEU A 182 17.61 -5.41 -4.89
N LYS A 183 17.85 -4.21 -5.43
CA LYS A 183 17.78 -3.97 -6.87
C LYS A 183 18.73 -4.89 -7.64
N SER A 184 19.95 -5.08 -7.13
CA SER A 184 20.92 -5.99 -7.75
C SER A 184 20.46 -7.45 -7.75
N ALA A 185 19.78 -7.88 -6.68
CA ALA A 185 19.15 -9.21 -6.63
C ALA A 185 18.02 -9.32 -7.68
N ASN A 186 17.20 -8.30 -7.85
CA ASN A 186 16.16 -8.28 -8.88
C ASN A 186 16.76 -8.31 -10.31
N ILE A 187 17.89 -7.63 -10.54
CA ILE A 187 18.62 -7.70 -11.82
C ILE A 187 19.08 -9.14 -12.09
N ALA A 188 19.59 -9.85 -11.08
CA ALA A 188 19.99 -11.25 -11.22
C ALA A 188 18.80 -12.15 -11.59
N LEU A 189 17.64 -11.97 -10.92
CA LEU A 189 16.40 -12.70 -11.25
C LEU A 189 15.91 -12.41 -12.68
N ILE A 190 16.01 -11.17 -13.13
CA ILE A 190 15.68 -10.81 -14.51
C ILE A 190 16.63 -11.50 -15.49
N GLN A 191 17.92 -11.53 -15.16
CA GLN A 191 18.93 -12.18 -16.02
C GLN A 191 18.69 -13.69 -16.13
N GLU A 192 18.33 -14.37 -15.03
CA GLU A 192 17.91 -15.77 -15.05
C GLU A 192 16.66 -15.98 -15.93
N LYS A 193 15.66 -15.08 -15.81
CA LYS A 193 14.45 -15.10 -16.64
C LYS A 193 14.78 -14.94 -18.13
N ILE A 194 15.70 -14.03 -18.48
CA ILE A 194 16.17 -13.84 -19.87
C ILE A 194 16.80 -15.10 -20.39
N GLN A 195 17.75 -15.71 -19.66
CA GLN A 195 18.41 -16.93 -20.06
C GLN A 195 17.42 -18.10 -20.27
N ALA A 196 16.45 -18.24 -19.38
CA ALA A 196 15.41 -19.25 -19.50
C ALA A 196 14.57 -19.06 -20.78
N LEU A 197 14.16 -17.80 -21.07
CA LEU A 197 13.39 -17.47 -22.26
C LEU A 197 14.19 -17.62 -23.58
N GLU A 198 15.47 -17.32 -23.58
CA GLU A 198 16.38 -17.56 -24.72
C GLU A 198 16.52 -19.05 -25.00
N VAL A 199 16.74 -19.87 -23.97
CA VAL A 199 16.81 -21.35 -24.11
C VAL A 199 15.48 -21.92 -24.61
N GLU A 200 14.36 -21.41 -24.11
CA GLU A 200 13.03 -21.81 -24.56
C GLU A 200 12.79 -21.40 -26.03
N SER A 201 13.22 -20.22 -26.44
CA SER A 201 13.11 -19.74 -27.83
C SER A 201 13.89 -20.64 -28.80
N VAL A 202 15.08 -21.09 -28.43
CA VAL A 202 15.89 -22.03 -29.21
C VAL A 202 15.22 -23.42 -29.28
N LYS A 203 14.66 -23.90 -28.16
CA LYS A 203 13.90 -25.18 -28.14
C LYS A 203 12.60 -25.08 -28.96
N ASN A 204 11.94 -23.94 -28.97
CA ASN A 204 10.70 -23.72 -29.71
C ASN A 204 10.92 -23.46 -31.20
N ALA A 205 12.05 -22.91 -31.62
CA ALA A 205 12.46 -22.87 -33.02
C ALA A 205 12.59 -24.25 -33.65
N THR A 206 12.99 -25.25 -32.85
CA THR A 206 13.04 -26.66 -33.25
C THR A 206 11.68 -27.38 -33.18
N LYS A 207 10.72 -26.86 -32.39
CA LYS A 207 9.35 -27.42 -32.25
C LYS A 207 8.26 -26.71 -33.06
N LYS A 208 8.56 -25.63 -33.78
CA LYS A 208 7.60 -24.73 -34.43
C LYS A 208 6.87 -25.32 -35.67
N LYS A 209 6.67 -26.65 -35.74
CA LYS A 209 5.79 -27.29 -36.75
C LYS A 209 4.57 -28.00 -36.15
N LYS A 210 4.28 -27.92 -34.86
CA LYS A 210 3.03 -28.44 -34.26
C LYS A 210 2.63 -27.58 -33.06
N VAL A 211 1.37 -27.11 -33.05
CA VAL A 211 0.62 -26.47 -31.96
C VAL A 211 0.66 -24.95 -31.93
N GLU A 212 -0.03 -24.31 -32.86
CA GLU A 212 -0.73 -23.05 -32.62
C GLU A 212 -2.17 -23.37 -32.23
N LYS A 213 -2.49 -23.23 -30.96
CA LYS A 213 -3.80 -22.86 -30.39
C LYS A 213 -3.87 -23.24 -28.91
N GLU A 214 -4.01 -22.26 -28.04
CA GLU A 214 -4.65 -22.33 -26.70
C GLU A 214 -3.99 -21.60 -25.52
N GLU A 215 -2.85 -20.90 -25.66
CA GLU A 215 -2.13 -20.40 -24.46
C GLU A 215 -2.39 -18.93 -24.05
N ARG A 216 -3.16 -18.13 -24.77
CA ARG A 216 -3.30 -16.68 -24.50
C ARG A 216 -4.23 -16.29 -23.34
N PRO A 217 -5.32 -17.00 -23.01
CA PRO A 217 -6.15 -16.65 -21.85
C PRO A 217 -5.50 -16.95 -20.49
N GLU A 218 -4.69 -18.01 -20.40
CA GLU A 218 -4.18 -18.54 -19.13
C GLU A 218 -3.19 -17.60 -18.44
N ARG A 219 -2.24 -17.00 -19.18
CA ARG A 219 -1.27 -16.03 -18.61
C ARG A 219 -1.94 -14.74 -18.10
N GLY A 220 -2.98 -14.26 -18.78
CA GLY A 220 -3.77 -13.12 -18.32
C GLY A 220 -4.49 -13.42 -17.02
N ILE A 221 -5.04 -14.60 -16.88
CA ILE A 221 -5.73 -15.09 -15.68
C ILE A 221 -4.76 -15.19 -14.51
N GLU A 222 -3.60 -15.81 -14.69
CA GLU A 222 -2.56 -15.92 -13.64
C GLU A 222 -2.08 -14.54 -13.17
N THR A 223 -1.83 -13.63 -14.11
CA THR A 223 -1.43 -12.25 -13.80
C THR A 223 -2.51 -11.54 -12.99
N MET A 224 -3.77 -11.64 -13.39
CA MET A 224 -4.92 -11.07 -12.68
C MET A 224 -4.96 -11.59 -11.22
N PHE A 225 -4.87 -12.90 -11.00
CA PHE A 225 -4.89 -13.48 -9.65
C PHE A 225 -3.73 -12.99 -8.79
N ARG A 226 -2.52 -12.99 -9.32
CA ARG A 226 -1.30 -12.55 -8.61
C ARG A 226 -1.41 -11.09 -8.20
N VAL A 227 -1.85 -10.24 -9.11
CA VAL A 227 -2.03 -8.80 -8.88
C VAL A 227 -3.10 -8.55 -7.81
N THR A 228 -4.25 -9.19 -7.95
CA THR A 228 -5.35 -9.03 -7.00
C THR A 228 -4.94 -9.50 -5.60
N LEU A 229 -4.26 -10.65 -5.49
CA LEU A 229 -3.75 -11.16 -4.22
C LEU A 229 -2.73 -10.19 -3.58
N SER A 230 -1.80 -9.66 -4.38
CA SER A 230 -0.83 -8.66 -3.92
C SER A 230 -1.51 -7.40 -3.38
N ASN A 231 -2.50 -6.88 -4.11
CA ASN A 231 -3.26 -5.71 -3.68
C ASN A 231 -4.01 -5.96 -2.37
N HIS A 232 -4.68 -7.12 -2.23
CA HIS A 232 -5.38 -7.49 -0.99
C HIS A 232 -4.42 -7.57 0.21
N THR A 233 -3.23 -8.14 0.01
CA THR A 233 -2.21 -8.25 1.05
C THR A 233 -1.70 -6.87 1.48
N GLN A 234 -1.37 -6.00 0.54
CA GLN A 234 -0.92 -4.63 0.83
C GLN A 234 -1.99 -3.82 1.57
N LEU A 235 -3.24 -3.84 1.10
CA LEU A 235 -4.34 -3.15 1.76
C LEU A 235 -4.57 -3.68 3.18
N SER A 236 -4.41 -4.98 3.41
CA SER A 236 -4.49 -5.57 4.75
C SER A 236 -3.36 -5.07 5.65
N GLN A 237 -2.12 -4.99 5.17
CA GLN A 237 -0.98 -4.46 5.91
C GLN A 237 -1.16 -2.98 6.28
N ILE A 238 -1.68 -2.17 5.35
CA ILE A 238 -2.00 -0.75 5.62
C ILE A 238 -3.05 -0.64 6.73
N ALA A 239 -4.10 -1.45 6.69
CA ALA A 239 -5.12 -1.45 7.75
C ALA A 239 -4.53 -1.82 9.11
N ASP A 240 -3.67 -2.84 9.16
CA ASP A 240 -2.99 -3.28 10.40
C ASP A 240 -2.04 -2.19 10.92
N SER A 241 -1.28 -1.53 10.05
CA SER A 241 -0.39 -0.42 10.42
C SER A 241 -1.17 0.76 11.00
N LYS A 242 -2.26 1.17 10.36
CA LYS A 242 -3.14 2.25 10.86
C LYS A 242 -3.77 1.89 12.22
N ALA A 243 -4.18 0.64 12.42
CA ALA A 243 -4.70 0.18 13.73
C ALA A 243 -3.61 0.22 14.81
N ASN A 244 -2.38 -0.20 14.50
CA ASN A 244 -1.25 -0.19 15.44
C ASN A 244 -0.86 1.24 15.85
N ILE A 245 -0.91 2.21 14.93
CA ILE A 245 -0.70 3.63 15.26
C ILE A 245 -1.74 4.09 16.27
N LEU A 246 -3.03 3.81 16.06
CA LEU A 246 -4.09 4.18 17.00
C LEU A 246 -3.94 3.48 18.35
N LEU A 247 -3.53 2.21 18.37
CA LEU A 247 -3.21 1.49 19.60
C LEU A 247 -2.10 2.21 20.40
N SER A 248 -1.01 2.57 19.73
CA SER A 248 0.12 3.25 20.34
C SER A 248 -0.26 4.63 20.90
N VAL A 249 -0.99 5.43 20.13
CA VAL A 249 -1.45 6.75 20.57
C VAL A 249 -2.37 6.64 21.78
N ASN A 250 -3.35 5.74 21.77
CA ASN A 250 -4.25 5.55 22.91
C ASN A 250 -3.52 5.00 24.15
N ALA A 251 -2.53 4.10 23.96
CA ALA A 251 -1.71 3.60 25.07
C ALA A 251 -0.89 4.73 25.73
N ILE A 252 -0.34 5.65 24.92
CA ILE A 252 0.36 6.83 25.43
C ILE A 252 -0.61 7.74 26.21
N ILE A 253 -1.80 8.02 25.67
CA ILE A 253 -2.83 8.83 26.35
C ILE A 253 -3.19 8.22 27.72
N ILE A 254 -3.46 6.90 27.75
CA ILE A 254 -3.79 6.21 29.00
C ILE A 254 -2.60 6.24 29.96
N SER A 255 -1.38 6.00 29.48
CA SER A 255 -0.18 6.03 30.33
C SER A 255 0.03 7.39 30.99
N ILE A 256 -0.10 8.48 30.20
CA ILE A 256 -0.01 9.85 30.72
C ILE A 256 -1.14 10.12 31.71
N ALA A 257 -2.38 9.71 31.42
CA ALA A 257 -3.51 9.90 32.33
C ALA A 257 -3.30 9.17 33.66
N LEU A 258 -2.85 7.92 33.62
CA LEU A 258 -2.57 7.12 34.82
C LEU A 258 -1.42 7.71 35.65
N SER A 259 -0.36 8.17 35.02
CA SER A 259 0.83 8.66 35.72
C SER A 259 0.71 10.09 36.24
N THR A 260 -0.04 10.95 35.54
CA THR A 260 -0.07 12.39 35.84
C THR A 260 -1.41 12.91 36.38
N LEU A 261 -2.55 12.43 35.79
CA LEU A 261 -3.87 12.89 36.20
C LEU A 261 -4.42 12.12 37.38
N ILE A 262 -4.47 10.82 37.35
CA ILE A 262 -5.08 10.00 38.42
C ILE A 262 -4.50 10.31 39.81
N PRO A 263 -3.18 10.45 40.02
CA PRO A 263 -2.61 10.79 41.34
C PRO A 263 -3.02 12.18 41.85
N LYS A 264 -3.55 13.05 40.98
CA LYS A 264 -4.02 14.39 41.34
C LYS A 264 -5.52 14.44 41.65
N LEU A 265 -6.29 13.42 41.25
CA LEU A 265 -7.75 13.41 41.44
C LEU A 265 -8.18 13.21 42.90
N ASP A 266 -7.31 12.68 43.77
CA ASP A 266 -7.58 12.52 45.19
C ASP A 266 -7.65 13.86 45.95
N ARG A 267 -7.21 14.96 45.34
CA ARG A 267 -7.27 16.27 45.96
C ARG A 267 -8.63 16.92 45.78
N PRO A 268 -9.31 17.41 46.87
CA PRO A 268 -10.62 18.05 46.76
C PRO A 268 -10.67 19.19 45.73
N ALA A 269 -9.56 19.94 45.58
CA ALA A 269 -9.44 21.03 44.57
C ALA A 269 -9.53 20.56 43.12
N ASN A 270 -9.33 19.27 42.84
CA ASN A 270 -9.27 18.71 41.49
C ASN A 270 -10.47 17.81 41.15
N LEU A 271 -11.51 17.79 41.96
CA LEU A 271 -12.69 16.95 41.75
C LEU A 271 -13.38 17.25 40.39
N HIS A 272 -13.29 18.49 39.91
CA HIS A 272 -13.81 18.89 38.61
C HIS A 272 -13.12 18.17 37.41
N LEU A 273 -11.92 17.64 37.61
CA LEU A 273 -11.18 16.89 36.56
C LEU A 273 -11.53 15.41 36.49
N VAL A 274 -12.27 14.86 37.46
CA VAL A 274 -12.63 13.43 37.52
C VAL A 274 -13.44 13.03 36.31
N LEU A 275 -14.51 13.76 36.02
CA LEU A 275 -15.42 13.46 34.91
C LEU A 275 -14.74 13.57 33.54
N PRO A 276 -14.00 14.65 33.20
CA PRO A 276 -13.26 14.74 31.93
C PRO A 276 -12.22 13.62 31.76
N THR A 277 -11.48 13.30 32.83
CA THR A 277 -10.49 12.21 32.79
C THR A 277 -11.14 10.87 32.54
N PHE A 278 -12.25 10.57 33.22
CA PHE A 278 -13.01 9.36 33.03
C PHE A 278 -13.53 9.22 31.58
N ILE A 279 -14.09 10.30 31.02
CA ILE A 279 -14.53 10.35 29.62
C ILE A 279 -13.36 10.01 28.69
N MET A 280 -12.24 10.69 28.84
CA MET A 280 -11.05 10.49 28.01
C MET A 280 -10.54 9.04 28.03
N ILE A 281 -10.41 8.45 29.22
CA ILE A 281 -9.95 7.06 29.39
C ILE A 281 -10.96 6.09 28.77
N THR A 282 -12.27 6.33 28.97
CA THR A 282 -13.32 5.46 28.42
C THR A 282 -13.26 5.41 26.90
N PHE A 283 -13.21 6.56 26.23
CA PHE A 283 -13.10 6.62 24.78
C PHE A 283 -11.79 5.98 24.26
N SER A 284 -10.67 6.20 24.95
CA SER A 284 -9.40 5.58 24.61
C SER A 284 -9.45 4.06 24.71
N VAL A 285 -10.02 3.51 25.80
CA VAL A 285 -10.18 2.05 25.97
C VAL A 285 -11.10 1.46 24.89
N VAL A 286 -12.23 2.10 24.60
CA VAL A 286 -13.15 1.64 23.55
C VAL A 286 -12.45 1.68 22.19
N SER A 287 -11.70 2.74 21.88
CA SER A 287 -10.89 2.83 20.65
C SER A 287 -9.86 1.69 20.55
N ILE A 288 -9.14 1.37 21.63
CA ILE A 288 -8.21 0.23 21.69
C ILE A 288 -8.92 -1.09 21.39
N ILE A 289 -10.09 -1.32 21.98
CA ILE A 289 -10.84 -2.57 21.76
C ILE A 289 -11.19 -2.75 20.26
N PHE A 290 -11.70 -1.70 19.60
CA PHE A 290 -12.02 -1.78 18.18
C PHE A 290 -10.77 -1.90 17.30
N ALA A 291 -9.65 -1.26 17.67
CA ALA A 291 -8.37 -1.42 16.97
C ALA A 291 -7.88 -2.88 17.04
N ILE A 292 -7.92 -3.50 18.22
CA ILE A 292 -7.57 -4.92 18.41
C ILE A 292 -8.52 -5.82 17.61
N LEU A 293 -9.83 -5.56 17.62
CA LEU A 293 -10.79 -6.33 16.84
C LEU A 293 -10.58 -6.21 15.32
N SER A 294 -10.02 -5.09 14.86
CA SER A 294 -9.65 -4.89 13.45
C SER A 294 -8.47 -5.77 13.03
N THR A 295 -7.47 -5.94 13.89
CA THR A 295 -6.24 -6.70 13.59
C THR A 295 -6.33 -8.18 13.98
N ARG A 296 -7.31 -8.56 14.80
CA ARG A 296 -7.45 -9.93 15.31
C ARG A 296 -7.69 -10.92 14.17
N PRO A 297 -6.81 -11.93 14.00
CA PRO A 297 -6.96 -12.94 12.95
C PRO A 297 -8.23 -13.76 13.18
N LYS A 298 -8.99 -13.99 12.12
CA LYS A 298 -10.16 -14.87 12.11
C LYS A 298 -9.77 -16.13 11.34
N VAL A 299 -9.46 -17.19 12.07
CA VAL A 299 -9.18 -18.51 11.48
C VAL A 299 -10.47 -19.31 11.49
N THR A 300 -10.99 -19.62 10.32
CA THR A 300 -12.07 -20.60 10.16
C THR A 300 -11.52 -21.98 10.47
N ARG A 301 -12.28 -22.78 11.20
CA ARG A 301 -11.92 -24.16 11.52
C ARG A 301 -12.76 -25.07 10.65
N GLY A 302 -12.17 -25.69 9.63
CA GLY A 302 -12.79 -26.73 8.81
C GLY A 302 -12.17 -28.09 9.11
N TYR A 303 -13.00 -29.11 9.29
CA TYR A 303 -12.62 -30.50 9.12
C TYR A 303 -13.17 -30.95 7.78
N PHE A 304 -12.34 -31.46 6.92
CA PHE A 304 -12.72 -31.86 5.57
C PHE A 304 -12.39 -33.31 5.34
N THR A 305 -13.27 -33.99 4.64
CA THR A 305 -13.11 -35.39 4.27
C THR A 305 -12.70 -35.50 2.80
N ARG A 306 -12.17 -36.67 2.41
CA ARG A 306 -11.86 -36.95 0.99
C ARG A 306 -13.09 -36.78 0.08
N LYS A 307 -14.28 -37.01 0.60
CA LYS A 307 -15.53 -36.83 -0.14
C LYS A 307 -15.77 -35.36 -0.46
N ASP A 308 -15.55 -34.48 0.50
CA ASP A 308 -15.71 -33.01 0.32
C ASP A 308 -14.71 -32.46 -0.72
N ILE A 309 -13.48 -33.03 -0.79
CA ILE A 309 -12.49 -32.69 -1.78
C ILE A 309 -12.92 -33.19 -3.18
N GLY A 310 -13.42 -34.42 -3.28
CA GLY A 310 -13.94 -34.98 -4.53
C GLY A 310 -15.15 -34.22 -5.07
N GLU A 311 -15.98 -33.64 -4.19
CA GLU A 311 -17.14 -32.81 -4.54
C GLU A 311 -16.74 -31.35 -4.86
N LYS A 312 -15.44 -30.99 -4.82
CA LYS A 312 -14.87 -29.65 -5.13
C LYS A 312 -15.43 -28.50 -4.28
N ASN A 313 -15.87 -28.83 -3.07
CA ASN A 313 -16.52 -27.87 -2.16
C ASN A 313 -15.57 -27.14 -1.23
N ILE A 314 -14.26 -27.43 -1.28
CA ILE A 314 -13.25 -26.92 -0.34
C ILE A 314 -12.28 -25.98 -1.04
N ASN A 315 -12.03 -24.82 -0.42
CA ASN A 315 -10.90 -23.97 -0.78
C ASN A 315 -9.63 -24.44 -0.03
N LEU A 316 -8.77 -25.19 -0.71
CA LEU A 316 -7.49 -25.68 -0.18
C LEU A 316 -6.37 -24.62 -0.18
N LEU A 317 -6.58 -23.45 -0.76
CA LEU A 317 -5.60 -22.36 -0.80
C LEU A 317 -5.57 -21.59 0.53
N PHE A 318 -6.68 -21.57 1.27
CA PHE A 318 -6.76 -20.91 2.56
C PHE A 318 -6.18 -21.79 3.68
N PHE A 319 -5.13 -21.31 4.37
CA PHE A 319 -4.42 -22.07 5.39
C PHE A 319 -5.32 -22.58 6.51
N GLY A 320 -6.36 -21.85 6.89
CA GLY A 320 -7.33 -22.26 7.91
C GLY A 320 -8.09 -23.53 7.61
N ASN A 321 -8.10 -23.95 6.33
CA ASN A 321 -8.76 -25.16 5.89
C ASN A 321 -7.85 -26.38 5.93
N PHE A 322 -6.54 -26.22 5.70
CA PHE A 322 -5.64 -27.38 5.58
C PHE A 322 -4.66 -27.57 6.75
N TYR A 323 -4.49 -26.58 7.65
CA TYR A 323 -3.44 -26.65 8.69
C TYR A 323 -3.57 -27.85 9.66
N LYS A 324 -4.73 -28.51 9.70
CA LYS A 324 -4.97 -29.73 10.49
C LYS A 324 -4.95 -31.00 9.66
N MET A 325 -4.82 -30.90 8.34
CA MET A 325 -4.77 -32.08 7.48
C MET A 325 -3.40 -32.75 7.62
N PRO A 326 -3.35 -34.10 7.60
CA PRO A 326 -2.09 -34.79 7.39
C PRO A 326 -1.47 -34.38 6.06
N VAL A 327 -0.13 -34.29 6.02
CA VAL A 327 0.60 -33.82 4.84
C VAL A 327 0.28 -34.63 3.60
N ASP A 328 0.16 -35.96 3.74
CA ASP A 328 -0.14 -36.86 2.63
C ASP A 328 -1.52 -36.61 2.02
N GLU A 329 -2.52 -36.29 2.87
CA GLU A 329 -3.86 -35.93 2.40
C GLU A 329 -3.86 -34.56 1.72
N TYR A 330 -3.12 -33.60 2.24
CA TYR A 330 -2.98 -32.30 1.62
C TYR A 330 -2.30 -32.39 0.24
N VAL A 331 -1.20 -33.14 0.14
CA VAL A 331 -0.50 -33.37 -1.14
C VAL A 331 -1.42 -34.05 -2.15
N TRP A 332 -2.17 -35.08 -1.72
CA TRP A 332 -3.13 -35.74 -2.58
C TRP A 332 -4.21 -34.75 -3.07
N ALA A 333 -4.80 -34.00 -2.17
CA ALA A 333 -5.85 -33.02 -2.48
C ALA A 333 -5.38 -31.91 -3.43
N MET A 334 -4.16 -31.38 -3.22
CA MET A 334 -3.55 -30.39 -4.09
C MET A 334 -3.27 -30.98 -5.49
N ASN A 335 -2.82 -32.23 -5.59
CA ASN A 335 -2.62 -32.88 -6.87
C ASN A 335 -3.94 -33.09 -7.63
N GLU A 336 -5.03 -33.46 -6.93
CA GLU A 336 -6.37 -33.55 -7.56
C GLU A 336 -6.86 -32.17 -8.05
N MET A 337 -6.68 -31.13 -7.27
CA MET A 337 -7.05 -29.77 -7.68
C MET A 337 -6.23 -29.30 -8.90
N MET A 338 -4.91 -29.59 -8.95
CA MET A 338 -4.06 -29.18 -10.07
C MET A 338 -4.35 -29.91 -11.39
N LYS A 339 -4.99 -31.09 -11.34
CA LYS A 339 -5.40 -31.84 -12.55
C LYS A 339 -6.63 -31.21 -13.21
N ASP A 340 -7.43 -30.47 -12.47
CA ASP A 340 -8.68 -29.87 -12.92
C ASP A 340 -8.59 -28.34 -12.92
N LYS A 341 -8.43 -27.77 -14.11
CA LYS A 341 -8.28 -26.30 -14.28
C LYS A 341 -9.47 -25.54 -13.77
N GLU A 342 -10.69 -26.04 -13.94
CA GLU A 342 -11.91 -25.37 -13.50
C GLU A 342 -11.97 -25.33 -11.97
N TYR A 343 -11.66 -26.46 -11.31
CA TYR A 343 -11.58 -26.53 -9.85
C TYR A 343 -10.47 -25.60 -9.28
N LEU A 344 -9.32 -25.54 -9.95
CA LEU A 344 -8.22 -24.66 -9.56
C LEU A 344 -8.65 -23.18 -9.61
N TYR A 345 -9.18 -22.74 -10.76
CA TYR A 345 -9.61 -21.34 -10.92
C TYR A 345 -10.79 -20.97 -10.00
N ASP A 346 -11.75 -21.85 -9.84
CA ASP A 346 -12.85 -21.66 -8.89
C ASP A 346 -12.35 -21.49 -7.45
N SER A 347 -11.37 -22.30 -7.06
CA SER A 347 -10.76 -22.20 -5.73
C SER A 347 -10.01 -20.86 -5.56
N MET A 348 -9.30 -20.39 -6.58
CA MET A 348 -8.62 -19.10 -6.57
C MET A 348 -9.61 -17.93 -6.50
N ILE A 349 -10.72 -17.98 -7.25
CA ILE A 349 -11.78 -16.97 -7.22
C ILE A 349 -12.40 -16.90 -5.82
N LYS A 350 -12.73 -18.05 -5.25
CA LYS A 350 -13.32 -18.15 -3.89
C LYS A 350 -12.34 -17.59 -2.84
N ASP A 351 -11.04 -17.88 -2.97
CA ASP A 351 -10.03 -17.37 -2.04
C ASP A 351 -9.95 -15.84 -2.08
N LEU A 352 -9.85 -15.26 -3.28
CA LEU A 352 -9.86 -13.81 -3.46
C LEU A 352 -11.14 -13.15 -2.90
N TYR A 353 -12.29 -13.75 -3.12
CA TYR A 353 -13.55 -13.26 -2.57
C TYR A 353 -13.54 -13.22 -1.03
N TYR A 354 -13.09 -14.30 -0.38
CA TYR A 354 -13.02 -14.36 1.08
C TYR A 354 -11.96 -13.39 1.64
N LEU A 355 -10.83 -13.22 0.98
CA LEU A 355 -9.85 -12.19 1.32
C LEU A 355 -10.46 -10.79 1.24
N GLY A 356 -11.28 -10.51 0.23
CA GLY A 356 -12.03 -9.26 0.10
C GLY A 356 -13.00 -9.02 1.26
N LEU A 357 -13.73 -10.06 1.70
CA LEU A 357 -14.62 -9.96 2.87
C LEU A 357 -13.86 -9.68 4.17
N VAL A 358 -12.69 -10.31 4.35
CA VAL A 358 -11.83 -10.06 5.52
C VAL A 358 -11.34 -8.61 5.49
N LEU A 359 -10.87 -8.14 4.34
CA LEU A 359 -10.41 -6.78 4.13
C LEU A 359 -11.50 -5.75 4.43
N HIS A 360 -12.70 -5.92 3.85
CA HIS A 360 -13.85 -5.07 4.13
C HIS A 360 -14.15 -4.97 5.63
N ARG A 361 -14.11 -6.08 6.35
CA ARG A 361 -14.33 -6.09 7.81
C ARG A 361 -13.26 -5.32 8.56
N LYS A 362 -11.97 -5.49 8.19
CA LYS A 362 -10.85 -4.73 8.78
C LYS A 362 -11.06 -3.23 8.62
N TYR A 363 -11.34 -2.77 7.40
CA TYR A 363 -11.56 -1.35 7.13
C TYR A 363 -12.82 -0.80 7.81
N LYS A 364 -13.90 -1.59 7.91
CA LYS A 364 -15.10 -1.20 8.67
C LYS A 364 -14.79 -0.96 10.15
N LEU A 365 -14.09 -1.90 10.79
CA LEU A 365 -13.70 -1.76 12.20
C LEU A 365 -12.71 -0.61 12.40
N LEU A 366 -11.76 -0.45 11.50
CA LEU A 366 -10.80 0.64 11.54
C LEU A 366 -11.51 2.01 11.44
N ARG A 367 -12.48 2.17 10.54
CA ARG A 367 -13.28 3.39 10.44
C ARG A 367 -14.02 3.69 11.75
N ILE A 368 -14.62 2.68 12.37
CA ILE A 368 -15.27 2.83 13.68
C ILE A 368 -14.25 3.30 14.72
N THR A 369 -13.06 2.70 14.76
CA THR A 369 -11.98 3.08 15.68
C THR A 369 -11.60 4.55 15.54
N TYR A 370 -11.38 5.03 14.31
CA TYR A 370 -11.07 6.43 14.03
C TYR A 370 -12.20 7.36 14.47
N THR A 371 -13.44 7.01 14.18
CA THR A 371 -14.62 7.80 14.57
C THR A 371 -14.73 7.93 16.08
N ILE A 372 -14.57 6.81 16.81
CA ILE A 372 -14.62 6.80 18.28
C ILE A 372 -13.48 7.64 18.86
N PHE A 373 -12.28 7.49 18.32
CA PHE A 373 -11.10 8.25 18.75
C PHE A 373 -11.29 9.76 18.53
N MET A 374 -11.75 10.16 17.35
CA MET A 374 -12.01 11.56 17.01
C MET A 374 -13.10 12.18 17.92
N ILE A 375 -14.23 11.49 18.07
CA ILE A 375 -15.31 11.96 18.97
C ILE A 375 -14.80 12.04 20.40
N GLY A 376 -14.05 11.02 20.83
CA GLY A 376 -13.48 10.95 22.17
C GLY A 376 -12.55 12.14 22.49
N ILE A 377 -11.68 12.51 21.57
CA ILE A 377 -10.82 13.70 21.73
C ILE A 377 -11.66 14.97 21.84
N ILE A 378 -12.60 15.18 20.92
CA ILE A 378 -13.44 16.39 20.91
C ILE A 378 -14.22 16.51 22.22
N VAL A 379 -14.93 15.45 22.62
CA VAL A 379 -15.74 15.44 23.85
C VAL A 379 -14.87 15.63 25.08
N SER A 380 -13.70 15.00 25.14
CA SER A 380 -12.77 15.12 26.28
C SER A 380 -12.24 16.56 26.39
N VAL A 381 -11.82 17.17 25.29
CA VAL A 381 -11.33 18.56 25.31
C VAL A 381 -12.44 19.50 25.75
N LEU A 382 -13.66 19.36 25.23
CA LEU A 382 -14.81 20.18 25.66
C LEU A 382 -15.11 19.99 27.14
N ALA A 383 -15.09 18.73 27.63
CA ALA A 383 -15.33 18.44 29.04
C ALA A 383 -14.26 19.09 29.96
N PHE A 384 -12.97 19.07 29.55
CA PHE A 384 -11.91 19.75 30.29
C PHE A 384 -12.11 21.27 30.27
N VAL A 385 -12.46 21.88 29.15
CA VAL A 385 -12.72 23.33 29.05
C VAL A 385 -13.88 23.73 29.97
N VAL A 386 -14.97 22.97 29.98
CA VAL A 386 -16.12 23.23 30.86
C VAL A 386 -15.71 23.08 32.34
N ALA A 387 -14.99 22.02 32.68
CA ALA A 387 -14.50 21.76 34.03
C ALA A 387 -13.60 22.89 34.56
N PHE A 388 -12.69 23.41 33.75
CA PHE A 388 -11.84 24.55 34.13
C PHE A 388 -12.63 25.84 34.30
N ARG A 389 -13.62 26.12 33.43
CA ARG A 389 -14.46 27.32 33.58
C ARG A 389 -15.32 27.28 34.83
N SER A 390 -15.80 26.11 35.25
CA SER A 390 -16.63 25.96 36.44
C SER A 390 -15.88 26.22 37.76
N VAL A 391 -14.56 26.26 37.75
CA VAL A 391 -13.72 26.58 38.92
C VAL A 391 -13.31 28.04 38.96
N THR A 392 -13.33 28.72 37.82
CA THR A 392 -12.96 30.12 37.67
C THR A 392 -14.19 31.06 37.73
N ALA A 393 -15.40 30.55 37.68
CA ALA A 393 -16.67 31.25 37.95
C ALA A 393 -17.14 31.01 39.37
#